data_d6e986fc1302eb84107a3be18b683095
#
_entry.id   d6e986fc1302eb84107a3be18b683095
#
_cell.length_a   1.000
_cell.length_b   1.000
_cell.length_c   1.000
_cell.angle_alpha   90.00
_cell.angle_beta   90.00
_cell.angle_gamma   90.00
#
_symmetry.space_group_name_H-M   'P 1'
#
loop_
_entity.id
_entity.type
_entity.pdbx_description
1 polymer ?
#
loop_
_entity_poly.entity_id
_entity_poly.type
_entity_poly.pdbx_seq_one_letter_code
_entity_poly.pdbx_strand_id
1 'polypeptide(L)'
;MMDWTDRHCRSFHRLLSRRAWLYTEMVTAQAIAHGDLDHLLGRGEEGERVVLQLGGNDPQLLARAAREGQAYGYDEINLNCGCPSDRVREGAFGACLMAEPERVADCVAAMQAVVQVPVTVKHRIGIDRREDYEFVHRFVDVVAAAGCRRFVVHARNAWLDGLDPKQNREIPPLRYEVVHRLAQDFPHCAFELNGGLQDLAHGLAAVCPAGASGPGSGVTSEASSQALAAASEGSGAALEGLAVREAATPVEAGRPATRLVGAMYGRRAYHDPWLLAGVDDWLARHAAETPVTEAAQPLTRAAVVEALVGYLERGAAHGVEVRHLARHVLGLYLGQPAARLWRRMLSESRALSRNDPGLLREACAAVEAEAARVAQGRAE
;
A
#
# COMPACT_ATOMS: atom_id res chain seq x y z
N MET A 1 4.04 -2.68 4.93
CA MET A 1 5.35 -1.99 5.13
C MET A 1 5.80 -2.26 6.55
N MET A 2 6.90 -2.98 6.72
CA MET A 2 7.43 -3.30 8.07
C MET A 2 7.57 -2.04 8.91
N ASP A 3 7.14 -2.12 10.17
CA ASP A 3 7.08 -1.05 11.17
C ASP A 3 6.18 0.16 10.81
N TRP A 4 5.48 0.13 9.67
CA TRP A 4 4.71 1.29 9.18
C TRP A 4 3.23 1.01 8.99
N THR A 5 2.83 -0.16 8.46
CA THR A 5 1.43 -0.44 8.16
C THR A 5 0.80 -1.42 9.15
N ASP A 6 1.07 -1.18 10.44
CA ASP A 6 0.41 -1.87 11.54
C ASP A 6 -1.10 -1.51 11.61
N ARG A 7 -1.82 -2.12 12.54
CA ARG A 7 -3.25 -1.90 12.71
C ARG A 7 -3.61 -0.43 12.99
N HIS A 8 -2.73 0.33 13.65
CA HIS A 8 -2.97 1.74 13.98
C HIS A 8 -2.84 2.64 12.74
N CYS A 9 -1.83 2.37 11.91
CA CYS A 9 -1.67 3.05 10.62
C CYS A 9 -2.85 2.75 9.69
N ARG A 10 -3.29 1.49 9.59
CA ARG A 10 -4.42 1.12 8.73
C ARG A 10 -5.72 1.75 9.22
N SER A 11 -5.98 1.78 10.52
CA SER A 11 -7.13 2.48 11.09
C SER A 11 -7.11 3.97 10.76
N PHE A 12 -5.94 4.63 10.85
CA PHE A 12 -5.77 6.01 10.41
C PHE A 12 -6.04 6.19 8.91
N HIS A 13 -5.45 5.36 8.06
CA HIS A 13 -5.65 5.44 6.61
C HIS A 13 -7.11 5.22 6.20
N ARG A 14 -7.85 4.38 6.91
CA ARG A 14 -9.28 4.17 6.68
C ARG A 14 -10.14 5.40 6.94
N LEU A 15 -9.74 6.27 7.85
CA LEU A 15 -10.39 7.56 8.04
C LEU A 15 -10.24 8.49 6.83
N LEU A 16 -9.17 8.32 6.06
CA LEU A 16 -8.88 9.13 4.87
C LEU A 16 -9.56 8.60 3.61
N SER A 17 -9.72 7.28 3.49
CA SER A 17 -10.42 6.65 2.37
C SER A 17 -11.14 5.38 2.82
N ARG A 18 -12.42 5.28 2.49
CA ARG A 18 -13.26 4.10 2.72
C ARG A 18 -13.07 3.03 1.64
N ARG A 19 -12.60 3.42 0.45
CA ARG A 19 -12.52 2.56 -0.74
C ARG A 19 -11.13 2.01 -1.03
N ALA A 20 -10.09 2.63 -0.49
CA ALA A 20 -8.72 2.15 -0.66
C ALA A 20 -8.52 0.77 -0.03
N TRP A 21 -7.79 -0.11 -0.73
CA TRP A 21 -7.35 -1.38 -0.19
C TRP A 21 -6.09 -1.16 0.66
N LEU A 22 -6.12 -1.64 1.90
CA LEU A 22 -5.03 -1.48 2.86
C LEU A 22 -4.28 -2.80 2.99
N TYR A 23 -2.95 -2.73 3.03
CA TYR A 23 -2.11 -3.90 3.22
C TYR A 23 -1.50 -3.92 4.61
N THR A 24 -1.44 -5.11 5.22
CA THR A 24 -0.68 -5.30 6.45
C THR A 24 0.82 -5.14 6.20
N GLU A 25 1.59 -5.16 7.24
CA GLU A 25 2.99 -5.55 7.19
C GLU A 25 3.11 -6.98 6.68
N MET A 26 4.29 -7.36 6.19
CA MET A 26 4.53 -8.75 5.82
C MET A 26 4.69 -9.60 7.08
N VAL A 27 3.76 -10.54 7.29
CA VAL A 27 3.81 -11.50 8.38
C VAL A 27 4.33 -12.83 7.83
N THR A 28 5.36 -13.41 8.47
CA THR A 28 5.86 -14.72 7.99
C THR A 28 4.95 -15.85 8.42
N ALA A 29 4.74 -16.84 7.54
CA ALA A 29 3.97 -18.05 7.87
C ALA A 29 4.53 -18.78 9.08
N GLN A 30 5.86 -18.76 9.25
CA GLN A 30 6.55 -19.31 10.41
C GLN A 30 6.16 -18.58 11.72
N ALA A 31 6.07 -17.24 11.69
CA ALA A 31 5.64 -16.48 12.86
C ALA A 31 4.18 -16.81 13.24
N ILE A 32 3.30 -16.96 12.26
CA ILE A 32 1.89 -17.35 12.49
C ILE A 32 1.79 -18.77 13.05
N ALA A 33 2.66 -19.68 12.63
CA ALA A 33 2.65 -21.05 13.11
C ALA A 33 3.03 -21.19 14.59
N HIS A 34 3.81 -20.27 15.14
CA HIS A 34 4.41 -20.40 16.48
C HIS A 34 4.24 -19.18 17.38
N GLY A 35 3.74 -18.08 16.86
CA GLY A 35 3.61 -16.82 17.60
C GLY A 35 2.21 -16.58 18.16
N ASP A 36 2.06 -15.42 18.78
CA ASP A 36 0.78 -14.89 19.26
C ASP A 36 -0.03 -14.34 18.06
N LEU A 37 -1.13 -15.02 17.74
CA LEU A 37 -1.96 -14.67 16.59
C LEU A 37 -2.64 -13.31 16.74
N ASP A 38 -3.08 -12.94 17.96
CA ASP A 38 -3.72 -11.66 18.20
C ASP A 38 -2.74 -10.49 18.01
N HIS A 39 -1.49 -10.71 18.38
CA HIS A 39 -0.42 -9.76 18.11
C HIS A 39 -0.13 -9.64 16.61
N LEU A 40 -0.01 -10.77 15.90
CA LEU A 40 0.42 -10.82 14.50
C LEU A 40 -0.70 -10.47 13.51
N LEU A 41 -1.91 -10.95 13.76
CA LEU A 41 -3.05 -10.86 12.85
C LEU A 41 -4.18 -9.97 13.35
N GLY A 42 -4.12 -9.53 14.62
CA GLY A 42 -5.16 -8.72 15.20
C GLY A 42 -5.39 -7.44 14.40
N ARG A 43 -6.67 -7.13 14.20
CA ARG A 43 -7.13 -5.97 13.43
C ARG A 43 -7.35 -4.77 14.33
N GLY A 44 -7.35 -3.56 13.71
CA GLY A 44 -7.79 -2.32 14.31
C GLY A 44 -9.22 -1.97 13.88
N GLU A 45 -9.49 -0.68 13.72
CA GLU A 45 -10.79 -0.16 13.24
C GLU A 45 -10.77 0.09 11.72
N GLU A 46 -9.91 -0.62 10.97
CA GLU A 46 -9.74 -0.42 9.54
C GLU A 46 -10.90 -0.96 8.67
N GLY A 47 -11.84 -1.69 9.26
CA GLY A 47 -13.02 -2.21 8.55
C GLY A 47 -12.66 -3.18 7.40
N GLU A 48 -13.36 -3.10 6.28
CA GLU A 48 -13.20 -3.96 5.10
C GLU A 48 -12.05 -3.50 4.18
N ARG A 49 -11.75 -4.33 3.16
CA ARG A 49 -10.73 -4.10 2.14
C ARG A 49 -9.32 -4.07 2.72
N VAL A 50 -9.03 -5.07 3.54
CA VAL A 50 -7.70 -5.25 4.14
C VAL A 50 -7.08 -6.55 3.66
N VAL A 51 -5.86 -6.44 3.15
CA VAL A 51 -5.07 -7.55 2.62
C VAL A 51 -4.04 -7.97 3.66
N LEU A 52 -4.03 -9.26 4.01
CA LEU A 52 -2.94 -9.85 4.78
C LEU A 52 -1.80 -10.22 3.85
N GLN A 53 -0.64 -9.61 4.00
CA GLN A 53 0.55 -10.01 3.25
C GLN A 53 1.37 -11.04 4.01
N LEU A 54 1.58 -12.20 3.39
CA LEU A 54 2.36 -13.32 3.91
C LEU A 54 3.74 -13.41 3.28
N GLY A 55 4.73 -13.80 4.09
CA GLY A 55 6.05 -14.21 3.65
C GLY A 55 6.32 -15.67 4.01
N GLY A 56 6.91 -16.41 3.09
CA GLY A 56 7.25 -17.82 3.29
C GLY A 56 7.43 -18.54 1.96
N ASN A 57 7.87 -19.79 2.03
CA ASN A 57 8.13 -20.65 0.87
C ASN A 57 7.65 -22.11 1.10
N ASP A 58 7.04 -22.38 2.24
CA ASP A 58 6.47 -23.69 2.57
C ASP A 58 4.97 -23.67 2.30
N PRO A 59 4.45 -24.51 1.36
CA PRO A 59 3.02 -24.52 1.01
C PRO A 59 2.09 -24.84 2.19
N GLN A 60 2.52 -25.73 3.10
CA GLN A 60 1.68 -26.15 4.23
C GLN A 60 1.59 -25.06 5.29
N LEU A 61 2.71 -24.42 5.61
CA LEU A 61 2.74 -23.29 6.55
C LEU A 61 1.97 -22.09 6.00
N LEU A 62 2.10 -21.81 4.70
CA LEU A 62 1.33 -20.73 4.05
C LEU A 62 -0.17 -21.03 3.99
N ALA A 63 -0.57 -22.28 3.73
CA ALA A 63 -1.96 -22.68 3.80
C ALA A 63 -2.55 -22.50 5.20
N ARG A 64 -1.80 -22.90 6.25
CA ARG A 64 -2.21 -22.64 7.64
C ARG A 64 -2.33 -21.13 7.91
N ALA A 65 -1.32 -20.34 7.53
CA ALA A 65 -1.32 -18.90 7.72
C ALA A 65 -2.47 -18.20 6.98
N ALA A 66 -2.80 -18.64 5.78
CA ALA A 66 -3.92 -18.13 5.01
C ALA A 66 -5.27 -18.40 5.70
N ARG A 67 -5.47 -19.60 6.24
CA ARG A 67 -6.66 -19.96 6.99
C ARG A 67 -6.84 -19.10 8.24
N GLU A 68 -5.77 -18.89 9.01
CA GLU A 68 -5.79 -17.99 10.16
C GLU A 68 -6.12 -16.56 9.72
N GLY A 69 -5.50 -16.07 8.63
CA GLY A 69 -5.79 -14.75 8.07
C GLY A 69 -7.26 -14.57 7.72
N GLN A 70 -7.87 -15.55 7.04
CA GLN A 70 -9.32 -15.51 6.75
C GLN A 70 -10.16 -15.54 8.03
N ALA A 71 -9.78 -16.34 9.04
CA ALA A 71 -10.49 -16.40 10.32
C ALA A 71 -10.44 -15.06 11.08
N TYR A 72 -9.35 -14.27 10.94
CA TYR A 72 -9.22 -12.91 11.44
C TYR A 72 -9.96 -11.85 10.58
N GLY A 73 -10.65 -12.26 9.52
CA GLY A 73 -11.51 -11.41 8.70
C GLY A 73 -10.74 -10.57 7.68
N TYR A 74 -9.57 -11.02 7.22
CA TYR A 74 -8.89 -10.38 6.08
C TYR A 74 -9.61 -10.72 4.77
N ASP A 75 -9.73 -9.71 3.90
CA ASP A 75 -10.52 -9.80 2.66
C ASP A 75 -9.73 -10.37 1.49
N GLU A 76 -8.41 -10.44 1.61
CA GLU A 76 -7.49 -11.00 0.61
C GLU A 76 -6.22 -11.48 1.30
N ILE A 77 -5.63 -12.56 0.80
CA ILE A 77 -4.31 -13.06 1.19
C ILE A 77 -3.32 -12.79 0.06
N ASN A 78 -2.22 -12.13 0.37
CA ASN A 78 -1.19 -11.78 -0.62
C ASN A 78 0.14 -12.43 -0.28
N LEU A 79 0.75 -13.14 -1.23
CA LEU A 79 2.09 -13.70 -1.08
C LEU A 79 3.15 -12.72 -1.56
N ASN A 80 4.13 -12.44 -0.72
CA ASN A 80 5.26 -11.57 -1.05
C ASN A 80 6.35 -12.33 -1.81
N CYS A 81 6.53 -11.99 -3.08
CA CYS A 81 7.63 -12.43 -3.95
C CYS A 81 8.45 -11.23 -4.45
N GLY A 82 8.56 -10.14 -3.67
CA GLY A 82 9.21 -8.91 -4.13
C GLY A 82 10.18 -8.26 -3.14
N CYS A 83 10.22 -8.70 -1.88
CA CYS A 83 11.11 -8.14 -0.86
C CYS A 83 12.55 -8.65 -1.05
N PRO A 84 13.56 -7.76 -1.20
CA PRO A 84 14.95 -8.13 -1.41
C PRO A 84 15.81 -8.10 -0.12
N SER A 85 15.20 -7.96 1.09
CA SER A 85 15.96 -7.79 2.31
C SER A 85 16.74 -9.07 2.70
N ASP A 86 17.89 -8.90 3.38
CA ASP A 86 18.76 -10.02 3.77
C ASP A 86 18.04 -11.04 4.63
N ARG A 87 17.25 -10.59 5.64
CA ARG A 87 16.42 -11.49 6.47
C ARG A 87 15.47 -12.35 5.63
N VAL A 88 14.91 -11.79 4.57
CA VAL A 88 13.98 -12.49 3.67
C VAL A 88 14.74 -13.46 2.78
N ARG A 89 15.93 -13.07 2.30
CA ARG A 89 16.83 -13.92 1.52
C ARG A 89 17.36 -15.08 2.32
N GLU A 90 17.79 -14.87 3.56
CA GLU A 90 18.21 -15.94 4.49
C GLU A 90 17.08 -16.95 4.74
N GLY A 91 15.83 -16.50 4.79
CA GLY A 91 14.64 -17.35 4.87
C GLY A 91 14.22 -17.99 3.54
N ALA A 92 14.94 -17.76 2.44
CA ALA A 92 14.66 -18.24 1.09
C ALA A 92 13.23 -17.92 0.60
N PHE A 93 12.71 -16.70 0.90
CA PHE A 93 11.41 -16.22 0.40
C PHE A 93 11.51 -14.77 -0.12
N GLY A 94 10.40 -14.13 -0.49
CA GLY A 94 10.40 -12.80 -1.09
C GLY A 94 10.91 -12.79 -2.53
N ALA A 95 11.80 -11.86 -2.90
CA ALA A 95 12.21 -11.68 -4.30
C ALA A 95 12.96 -12.87 -4.90
N CYS A 96 13.69 -13.64 -4.09
CA CYS A 96 14.40 -14.84 -4.57
C CYS A 96 13.43 -15.91 -5.11
N LEU A 97 12.19 -15.96 -4.62
CA LEU A 97 11.16 -16.88 -5.13
C LEU A 97 10.80 -16.64 -6.60
N MET A 98 11.13 -15.50 -7.16
CA MET A 98 10.92 -15.30 -8.60
C MET A 98 11.77 -16.23 -9.47
N ALA A 99 12.85 -16.82 -8.93
CA ALA A 99 13.62 -17.85 -9.60
C ALA A 99 12.99 -19.25 -9.51
N GLU A 100 11.99 -19.43 -8.63
CA GLU A 100 11.33 -20.71 -8.34
C GLU A 100 9.80 -20.61 -8.54
N PRO A 101 9.33 -20.29 -9.77
CA PRO A 101 7.90 -20.05 -10.02
C PRO A 101 7.02 -21.26 -9.69
N GLU A 102 7.52 -22.49 -9.84
CA GLU A 102 6.82 -23.72 -9.46
C GLU A 102 6.58 -23.80 -7.95
N ARG A 103 7.55 -23.38 -7.15
CA ARG A 103 7.40 -23.30 -5.69
C ARG A 103 6.31 -22.29 -5.31
N VAL A 104 6.28 -21.14 -5.99
CA VAL A 104 5.24 -20.12 -5.77
C VAL A 104 3.87 -20.65 -6.18
N ALA A 105 3.79 -21.39 -7.28
CA ALA A 105 2.57 -22.02 -7.75
C ALA A 105 2.02 -23.04 -6.72
N ASP A 106 2.89 -23.89 -6.16
CA ASP A 106 2.53 -24.83 -5.08
C ASP A 106 1.99 -24.09 -3.85
N CYS A 107 2.65 -23.01 -3.45
CA CYS A 107 2.22 -22.17 -2.33
C CYS A 107 0.84 -21.54 -2.58
N VAL A 108 0.61 -20.99 -3.76
CA VAL A 108 -0.67 -20.39 -4.16
C VAL A 108 -1.78 -21.44 -4.17
N ALA A 109 -1.56 -22.58 -4.79
CA ALA A 109 -2.52 -23.67 -4.84
C ALA A 109 -2.89 -24.18 -3.43
N ALA A 110 -1.89 -24.34 -2.55
CA ALA A 110 -2.11 -24.78 -1.17
C ALA A 110 -2.93 -23.77 -0.35
N MET A 111 -2.68 -22.47 -0.51
CA MET A 111 -3.47 -21.43 0.14
C MET A 111 -4.90 -21.39 -0.39
N GLN A 112 -5.08 -21.41 -1.72
CA GLN A 112 -6.43 -21.39 -2.34
C GLN A 112 -7.29 -22.60 -1.95
N ALA A 113 -6.67 -23.74 -1.69
CA ALA A 113 -7.40 -24.94 -1.27
C ALA A 113 -8.08 -24.80 0.11
N VAL A 114 -7.70 -23.82 0.91
CA VAL A 114 -8.13 -23.70 2.32
C VAL A 114 -8.84 -22.40 2.67
N VAL A 115 -8.92 -21.43 1.73
CA VAL A 115 -9.60 -20.15 1.92
C VAL A 115 -10.61 -19.87 0.81
N GLN A 116 -11.59 -18.99 1.09
CA GLN A 116 -12.56 -18.51 0.12
C GLN A 116 -12.21 -17.11 -0.39
N VAL A 117 -11.38 -16.38 0.34
CA VAL A 117 -10.90 -15.05 -0.08
C VAL A 117 -9.84 -15.19 -1.18
N PRO A 118 -9.69 -14.18 -2.07
CA PRO A 118 -8.68 -14.21 -3.12
C PRO A 118 -7.27 -14.41 -2.57
N VAL A 119 -6.48 -15.25 -3.26
CA VAL A 119 -5.04 -15.37 -3.06
C VAL A 119 -4.33 -14.68 -4.22
N THR A 120 -3.48 -13.71 -3.90
CA THR A 120 -2.80 -12.84 -4.85
C THR A 120 -1.30 -12.86 -4.64
N VAL A 121 -0.53 -12.41 -5.64
CA VAL A 121 0.93 -12.40 -5.55
C VAL A 121 1.47 -11.00 -5.81
N LYS A 122 2.42 -10.54 -4.97
CA LYS A 122 3.15 -9.31 -5.17
C LYS A 122 4.61 -9.60 -5.49
N HIS A 123 5.06 -9.16 -6.67
CA HIS A 123 6.39 -9.48 -7.18
C HIS A 123 7.10 -8.29 -7.84
N ARG A 124 8.33 -8.49 -8.27
CA ARG A 124 9.14 -7.58 -9.08
C ARG A 124 9.08 -7.97 -10.56
N ILE A 125 9.73 -7.19 -11.43
CA ILE A 125 9.85 -7.53 -12.87
C ILE A 125 11.07 -8.40 -13.19
N GLY A 126 11.90 -8.70 -12.20
CA GLY A 126 13.09 -9.53 -12.33
C GLY A 126 13.91 -9.50 -11.06
N ILE A 127 14.97 -10.31 -11.04
CA ILE A 127 15.98 -10.36 -9.98
C ILE A 127 17.35 -10.06 -10.58
N ASP A 128 18.21 -9.43 -9.78
CA ASP A 128 19.54 -9.00 -10.17
C ASP A 128 19.51 -8.18 -11.47
N ARG A 129 20.44 -8.45 -12.39
CA ARG A 129 20.54 -7.77 -13.69
C ARG A 129 19.81 -8.50 -14.82
N ARG A 130 18.92 -9.46 -14.48
CA ARG A 130 18.08 -10.11 -15.47
C ARG A 130 16.97 -9.16 -15.91
N GLU A 131 17.13 -8.59 -17.08
CA GLU A 131 16.19 -7.61 -17.68
C GLU A 131 15.37 -8.23 -18.82
N ASP A 132 15.54 -9.53 -19.05
CA ASP A 132 14.77 -10.24 -20.06
C ASP A 132 13.29 -10.38 -19.63
N TYR A 133 12.39 -10.10 -20.57
CA TYR A 133 10.97 -10.19 -20.32
C TYR A 133 10.50 -11.63 -20.07
N GLU A 134 11.14 -12.60 -20.69
CA GLU A 134 10.80 -14.03 -20.59
C GLU A 134 10.87 -14.54 -19.16
N PHE A 135 11.79 -13.99 -18.34
CA PHE A 135 11.91 -14.36 -16.94
C PHE A 135 10.62 -14.03 -16.17
N VAL A 136 10.12 -12.78 -16.25
CA VAL A 136 8.89 -12.38 -15.54
C VAL A 136 7.65 -12.96 -16.18
N HIS A 137 7.64 -13.12 -17.52
CA HIS A 137 6.56 -13.77 -18.25
C HIS A 137 6.35 -15.20 -17.75
N ARG A 138 7.43 -16.01 -17.72
CA ARG A 138 7.39 -17.39 -17.21
C ARG A 138 6.93 -17.45 -15.74
N PHE A 139 7.39 -16.52 -14.89
CA PHE A 139 6.94 -16.44 -13.51
C PHE A 139 5.41 -16.24 -13.42
N VAL A 140 4.88 -15.29 -14.17
CA VAL A 140 3.44 -15.03 -14.18
C VAL A 140 2.67 -16.21 -14.79
N ASP A 141 3.15 -16.80 -15.87
CA ASP A 141 2.51 -17.93 -16.55
C ASP A 141 2.31 -19.12 -15.63
N VAL A 142 3.37 -19.56 -14.96
CA VAL A 142 3.37 -20.70 -14.03
C VAL A 142 2.44 -20.42 -12.83
N VAL A 143 2.52 -19.22 -12.25
CA VAL A 143 1.72 -18.86 -11.06
C VAL A 143 0.25 -18.64 -11.43
N ALA A 144 -0.03 -18.10 -12.62
CA ALA A 144 -1.39 -17.97 -13.13
C ALA A 144 -2.02 -19.33 -13.45
N ALA A 145 -1.24 -20.28 -13.98
CA ALA A 145 -1.69 -21.65 -14.21
C ALA A 145 -2.11 -22.35 -12.90
N ALA A 146 -1.50 -22.02 -11.77
CA ALA A 146 -1.88 -22.50 -10.44
C ALA A 146 -3.12 -21.80 -9.86
N GLY A 147 -3.77 -20.88 -10.60
CA GLY A 147 -5.02 -20.24 -10.21
C GLY A 147 -4.88 -18.80 -9.69
N CYS A 148 -3.69 -18.23 -9.59
CA CYS A 148 -3.55 -16.81 -9.27
C CYS A 148 -4.15 -15.94 -10.38
N ARG A 149 -5.04 -15.00 -10.02
CA ARG A 149 -5.72 -14.13 -10.99
C ARG A 149 -5.42 -12.66 -10.80
N ARG A 150 -4.65 -12.29 -9.75
CA ARG A 150 -4.28 -10.90 -9.48
C ARG A 150 -2.82 -10.82 -9.06
N PHE A 151 -2.10 -9.89 -9.70
CA PHE A 151 -0.70 -9.62 -9.47
C PHE A 151 -0.48 -8.15 -9.17
N VAL A 152 0.30 -7.86 -8.13
CA VAL A 152 0.80 -6.51 -7.85
C VAL A 152 2.26 -6.45 -8.26
N VAL A 153 2.59 -5.64 -9.24
CA VAL A 153 3.91 -5.65 -9.85
C VAL A 153 4.70 -4.39 -9.49
N HIS A 154 5.77 -4.56 -8.71
CA HIS A 154 6.73 -3.48 -8.53
C HIS A 154 7.62 -3.40 -9.79
N ALA A 155 7.45 -2.33 -10.55
CA ALA A 155 8.06 -2.13 -11.87
C ALA A 155 9.57 -1.87 -11.84
N ARG A 156 10.30 -2.57 -10.96
CA ARG A 156 11.77 -2.57 -10.83
C ARG A 156 12.29 -3.99 -10.60
N ASN A 157 13.49 -4.28 -11.07
CA ASN A 157 14.18 -5.48 -10.64
C ASN A 157 14.52 -5.41 -9.13
N ALA A 158 14.63 -6.57 -8.49
CA ALA A 158 15.23 -6.70 -7.18
C ALA A 158 16.68 -7.14 -7.34
N TRP A 159 17.65 -6.30 -7.02
CA TRP A 159 19.05 -6.73 -6.95
C TRP A 159 19.29 -7.37 -5.58
N LEU A 160 19.50 -8.66 -5.59
CA LEU A 160 19.62 -9.47 -4.38
C LEU A 160 20.96 -9.22 -3.68
N ASP A 161 21.99 -8.89 -4.44
CA ASP A 161 23.31 -8.56 -3.92
C ASP A 161 23.69 -7.09 -4.18
N GLY A 162 24.39 -6.49 -3.22
CA GLY A 162 25.02 -5.19 -3.38
C GLY A 162 24.12 -3.96 -3.16
N LEU A 163 22.84 -4.15 -2.92
CA LEU A 163 21.91 -3.06 -2.60
C LEU A 163 21.09 -3.36 -1.36
N ASP A 164 21.00 -2.40 -0.46
CA ASP A 164 20.05 -2.44 0.64
C ASP A 164 18.58 -2.30 0.15
N PRO A 165 17.58 -2.57 0.99
CA PRO A 165 16.18 -2.48 0.60
C PRO A 165 15.75 -1.06 0.16
N LYS A 166 16.38 0.02 0.65
CA LYS A 166 16.10 1.40 0.23
C LYS A 166 16.64 1.64 -1.19
N GLN A 167 17.90 1.29 -1.42
CA GLN A 167 18.55 1.39 -2.72
C GLN A 167 17.83 0.56 -3.79
N ASN A 168 17.33 -0.62 -3.44
CA ASN A 168 16.52 -1.48 -4.31
C ASN A 168 15.18 -0.86 -4.77
N ARG A 169 14.76 0.25 -4.16
CA ARG A 169 13.56 1.00 -4.56
C ARG A 169 13.89 2.26 -5.37
N GLU A 170 15.16 2.58 -5.50
CA GLU A 170 15.62 3.83 -6.12
C GLU A 170 16.55 3.59 -7.31
N ILE A 171 17.54 2.70 -7.17
CA ILE A 171 18.59 2.49 -8.15
C ILE A 171 18.12 1.67 -9.37
N PRO A 172 17.50 0.47 -9.22
CA PRO A 172 17.02 -0.24 -10.40
C PRO A 172 15.98 0.61 -11.16
N PRO A 173 16.06 0.70 -12.49
CA PRO A 173 15.17 1.56 -13.27
C PRO A 173 13.70 1.13 -13.16
N LEU A 174 12.80 2.11 -13.20
CA LEU A 174 11.36 1.87 -13.36
C LEU A 174 11.07 1.49 -14.81
N ARG A 175 10.32 0.40 -15.01
CA ARG A 175 9.96 -0.14 -16.32
C ARG A 175 8.46 -0.47 -16.37
N TYR A 176 7.62 0.55 -16.43
CA TYR A 176 6.16 0.41 -16.46
C TYR A 176 5.68 -0.36 -17.69
N GLU A 177 6.39 -0.23 -18.81
CA GLU A 177 6.12 -0.93 -20.07
C GLU A 177 6.09 -2.44 -19.90
N VAL A 178 6.91 -3.01 -19.00
CA VAL A 178 6.90 -4.45 -18.69
C VAL A 178 5.57 -4.85 -18.04
N VAL A 179 5.03 -4.04 -17.13
CA VAL A 179 3.76 -4.32 -16.44
C VAL A 179 2.58 -4.22 -17.42
N HIS A 180 2.61 -3.23 -18.32
CA HIS A 180 1.61 -3.11 -19.38
C HIS A 180 1.65 -4.29 -20.33
N ARG A 181 2.83 -4.76 -20.71
CA ARG A 181 2.99 -5.94 -21.56
C ARG A 181 2.45 -7.20 -20.87
N LEU A 182 2.71 -7.40 -19.58
CA LEU A 182 2.12 -8.52 -18.81
C LEU A 182 0.59 -8.48 -18.85
N ALA A 183 -0.03 -7.29 -18.71
CA ALA A 183 -1.48 -7.16 -18.77
C ALA A 183 -2.05 -7.48 -20.17
N GLN A 184 -1.27 -7.28 -21.24
CA GLN A 184 -1.64 -7.68 -22.62
C GLN A 184 -1.49 -9.19 -22.83
N ASP A 185 -0.38 -9.77 -22.36
CA ASP A 185 -0.06 -11.18 -22.58
C ASP A 185 -0.94 -12.10 -21.70
N PHE A 186 -1.43 -11.61 -20.55
CA PHE A 186 -2.29 -12.36 -19.61
C PHE A 186 -3.65 -11.67 -19.40
N PRO A 187 -4.53 -11.58 -20.42
CA PRO A 187 -5.79 -10.84 -20.35
C PRO A 187 -6.81 -11.42 -19.34
N HIS A 188 -6.58 -12.65 -18.87
CA HIS A 188 -7.37 -13.31 -17.82
C HIS A 188 -6.87 -13.03 -16.40
N CYS A 189 -5.81 -12.23 -16.25
CA CYS A 189 -5.26 -11.80 -14.98
C CYS A 189 -5.41 -10.28 -14.80
N ALA A 190 -5.56 -9.86 -13.56
CA ALA A 190 -5.58 -8.45 -13.16
C ALA A 190 -4.18 -8.02 -12.70
N PHE A 191 -3.68 -6.90 -13.21
CA PHE A 191 -2.38 -6.35 -12.82
C PHE A 191 -2.52 -4.98 -12.20
N GLU A 192 -1.89 -4.80 -11.04
CA GLU A 192 -1.78 -3.53 -10.33
C GLU A 192 -0.33 -3.02 -10.41
N LEU A 193 -0.17 -1.73 -10.73
CA LEU A 193 1.13 -1.09 -10.85
C LEU A 193 1.63 -0.59 -9.50
N ASN A 194 2.87 -0.94 -9.16
CA ASN A 194 3.58 -0.38 -8.01
C ASN A 194 4.96 0.13 -8.42
N GLY A 195 5.43 1.14 -7.72
CA GLY A 195 6.79 1.70 -7.89
C GLY A 195 6.79 3.15 -8.38
N GLY A 196 7.44 4.03 -7.63
CA GLY A 196 7.72 5.42 -8.03
C GLY A 196 6.52 6.37 -8.11
N LEU A 197 5.31 5.93 -7.79
CA LEU A 197 4.09 6.74 -7.90
C LEU A 197 4.10 7.88 -6.87
N GLN A 198 3.89 9.12 -7.34
CA GLN A 198 4.02 10.34 -6.54
C GLN A 198 2.68 10.88 -6.03
N ASP A 199 1.63 10.82 -6.86
CA ASP A 199 0.28 11.30 -6.56
C ASP A 199 -0.76 10.53 -7.38
N LEU A 200 -2.05 10.81 -7.15
CA LEU A 200 -3.14 10.12 -7.83
C LEU A 200 -3.15 10.37 -9.35
N ALA A 201 -2.78 11.58 -9.78
CA ALA A 201 -2.71 11.91 -11.21
C ALA A 201 -1.60 11.13 -11.93
N HIS A 202 -0.41 11.06 -11.29
CA HIS A 202 0.70 10.23 -11.79
C HIS A 202 0.30 8.76 -11.83
N GLY A 203 -0.37 8.24 -10.79
CA GLY A 203 -0.85 6.86 -10.78
C GLY A 203 -1.84 6.56 -11.91
N LEU A 204 -2.77 7.48 -12.18
CA LEU A 204 -3.71 7.36 -13.29
C LEU A 204 -2.97 7.34 -14.64
N ALA A 205 -2.09 8.29 -14.87
CA ALA A 205 -1.32 8.36 -16.11
C ALA A 205 -0.45 7.11 -16.33
N ALA A 206 0.08 6.54 -15.25
CA ALA A 206 0.89 5.33 -15.30
C ALA A 206 0.05 4.05 -15.55
N VAL A 207 -1.20 4.01 -15.07
CA VAL A 207 -2.14 2.89 -15.28
C VAL A 207 -2.85 2.98 -16.63
N CYS A 208 -3.18 4.20 -17.10
CA CYS A 208 -3.87 4.47 -18.35
C CYS A 208 -3.04 5.45 -19.19
N PRO A 209 -1.94 5.01 -19.84
CA PRO A 209 -1.14 5.91 -20.67
C PRO A 209 -1.95 6.44 -21.85
N ALA A 210 -1.80 7.74 -22.13
CA ALA A 210 -2.43 8.40 -23.28
C ALA A 210 -1.98 7.74 -24.60
N GLY A 211 -2.87 7.04 -25.28
CA GLY A 211 -2.58 6.26 -26.49
C GLY A 211 -3.27 4.90 -26.54
N ALA A 212 -3.78 4.38 -25.43
CA ALA A 212 -4.68 3.23 -25.41
C ALA A 212 -6.11 3.73 -25.62
N SER A 213 -6.46 4.04 -26.87
CA SER A 213 -7.72 4.67 -27.24
C SER A 213 -8.92 3.76 -27.03
N GLY A 214 -9.72 4.09 -26.00
CA GLY A 214 -11.17 3.97 -26.09
C GLY A 214 -11.71 5.37 -26.47
N PRO A 215 -12.88 5.50 -27.11
CA PRO A 215 -13.33 6.75 -27.72
C PRO A 215 -13.75 7.79 -26.65
N GLY A 216 -13.10 8.94 -26.67
CA GLY A 216 -13.61 10.20 -26.13
C GLY A 216 -12.94 10.76 -24.89
N SER A 217 -11.92 11.58 -25.06
CA SER A 217 -11.77 12.92 -24.48
C SER A 217 -10.35 13.46 -24.73
N GLY A 218 -10.25 14.48 -25.53
CA GLY A 218 -9.01 15.22 -25.71
C GLY A 218 -8.74 16.14 -24.51
N VAL A 219 -7.58 16.00 -23.92
CA VAL A 219 -6.93 17.06 -23.14
C VAL A 219 -5.43 16.99 -23.43
N THR A 220 -4.92 18.06 -24.01
CA THR A 220 -3.50 18.31 -24.28
C THR A 220 -2.78 18.64 -22.99
N SER A 221 -1.64 18.02 -22.75
CA SER A 221 -0.73 18.36 -21.66
C SER A 221 0.65 18.72 -22.21
N GLU A 222 1.01 19.98 -22.15
CA GLU A 222 2.39 20.40 -21.99
C GLU A 222 2.53 21.07 -20.62
N ALA A 223 3.44 20.57 -19.80
CA ALA A 223 4.35 21.33 -18.97
C ALA A 223 4.80 20.57 -17.70
N SER A 224 6.13 20.59 -17.53
CA SER A 224 6.85 20.63 -16.25
C SER A 224 7.42 19.34 -15.69
N SER A 225 8.53 18.95 -16.30
CA SER A 225 9.63 18.26 -15.61
C SER A 225 10.61 19.34 -15.12
N GLN A 226 10.61 19.64 -13.83
CA GLN A 226 11.78 20.13 -13.06
C GLN A 226 11.37 20.56 -11.65
N ALA A 227 12.13 20.08 -10.70
CA ALA A 227 12.15 20.39 -9.26
C ALA A 227 11.54 19.31 -8.36
N LEU A 228 12.40 18.49 -7.77
CA LEU A 228 12.57 18.29 -6.33
C LEU A 228 13.58 17.16 -6.05
N ALA A 229 14.85 17.54 -6.07
CA ALA A 229 15.87 16.82 -5.31
C ALA A 229 16.15 17.66 -4.07
N ALA A 230 15.79 17.13 -2.89
CA ALA A 230 16.44 17.33 -1.61
C ALA A 230 15.47 17.07 -0.45
N ALA A 231 15.86 16.18 0.39
CA ALA A 231 15.50 15.92 1.78
C ALA A 231 14.96 14.52 2.04
N SER A 232 15.84 13.60 2.40
CA SER A 232 15.50 12.46 3.27
C SER A 232 16.76 11.81 3.83
N GLU A 233 17.02 12.00 5.09
CA GLU A 233 17.84 11.08 5.87
C GLU A 233 16.94 10.41 6.90
N GLY A 234 16.99 9.07 7.00
CA GLY A 234 16.35 8.32 8.06
C GLY A 234 15.96 6.89 7.69
N SER A 235 16.74 5.93 8.15
CA SER A 235 16.56 4.50 8.41
C SER A 235 15.75 3.62 7.43
N GLY A 236 16.37 2.53 6.98
CA GLY A 236 15.81 1.58 6.04
C GLY A 236 15.02 0.45 6.68
N ALA A 237 13.85 0.18 6.13
CA ALA A 237 13.13 -1.08 6.20
C ALA A 237 12.23 -1.24 4.97
N ALA A 238 11.96 -2.47 4.55
CA ALA A 238 11.21 -2.79 3.33
C ALA A 238 9.75 -2.34 3.42
N LEU A 239 9.23 -1.72 2.34
CA LEU A 239 8.05 -0.88 2.41
C LEU A 239 7.05 -1.16 1.28
N GLU A 240 5.87 -1.66 1.60
CA GLU A 240 4.74 -1.83 0.67
C GLU A 240 3.42 -1.66 1.41
N GLY A 241 2.41 -0.92 0.86
CA GLY A 241 1.38 -0.61 1.76
C GLY A 241 -0.02 -0.17 1.39
N LEU A 242 -0.32 0.32 0.20
CA LEU A 242 -1.65 0.77 -0.13
C LEU A 242 -1.95 0.57 -1.61
N ALA A 243 -3.08 -0.05 -1.93
CA ALA A 243 -3.56 -0.15 -3.31
C ALA A 243 -4.84 0.66 -3.52
N VAL A 244 -4.84 1.45 -4.59
CA VAL A 244 -6.04 2.08 -5.16
C VAL A 244 -6.40 1.28 -6.39
N ARG A 245 -7.51 0.57 -6.35
CA ARG A 245 -7.97 -0.33 -7.43
C ARG A 245 -9.48 -0.31 -7.59
N GLU A 246 -9.95 -0.65 -8.76
CA GLU A 246 -11.37 -0.95 -8.97
C GLU A 246 -11.79 -2.11 -8.05
N ALA A 247 -13.05 -2.10 -7.58
CA ALA A 247 -13.58 -3.20 -6.76
C ALA A 247 -13.35 -4.53 -7.47
N ALA A 248 -13.13 -5.59 -6.67
CA ALA A 248 -12.90 -6.92 -7.20
C ALA A 248 -14.17 -7.47 -7.86
N THR A 249 -14.48 -7.00 -9.08
CA THR A 249 -15.36 -7.78 -9.96
C THR A 249 -14.59 -9.02 -10.38
N PRO A 250 -15.20 -10.20 -10.36
CA PRO A 250 -14.66 -11.35 -11.07
C PRO A 250 -14.32 -10.89 -12.48
N VAL A 251 -13.15 -11.25 -12.99
CA VAL A 251 -12.82 -11.00 -14.41
C VAL A 251 -13.91 -11.70 -15.20
N GLU A 252 -14.92 -10.94 -15.66
CA GLU A 252 -15.98 -11.48 -16.47
C GLU A 252 -15.33 -12.06 -17.73
N ALA A 253 -15.58 -13.35 -17.96
CA ALA A 253 -15.11 -14.02 -19.16
C ALA A 253 -15.71 -13.29 -20.40
N GLY A 254 -14.88 -12.48 -21.07
CA GLY A 254 -15.27 -11.80 -22.31
C GLY A 254 -14.78 -10.36 -22.49
N ARG A 255 -14.24 -9.69 -21.47
CA ARG A 255 -13.68 -8.35 -21.65
C ARG A 255 -12.15 -8.43 -21.70
N PRO A 256 -11.49 -8.08 -22.82
CA PRO A 256 -10.04 -8.06 -22.85
C PRO A 256 -9.54 -6.97 -21.89
N ALA A 257 -8.96 -7.36 -20.76
CA ALA A 257 -8.29 -6.44 -19.85
C ALA A 257 -6.94 -6.04 -20.48
N THR A 258 -6.95 -5.11 -21.41
CA THR A 258 -5.74 -4.56 -22.03
C THR A 258 -5.12 -3.45 -21.17
N ARG A 259 -5.66 -3.19 -19.98
CA ARG A 259 -5.19 -2.14 -19.07
C ARG A 259 -4.98 -2.66 -17.65
N LEU A 260 -4.13 -1.96 -16.93
CA LEU A 260 -3.93 -2.20 -15.50
C LEU A 260 -5.20 -1.83 -14.71
N VAL A 261 -5.49 -2.60 -13.67
CA VAL A 261 -6.73 -2.45 -12.87
C VAL A 261 -6.55 -1.56 -11.65
N GLY A 262 -5.32 -1.13 -11.35
CA GLY A 262 -5.07 -0.30 -10.19
C GLY A 262 -3.61 0.10 -10.01
N ALA A 263 -3.39 0.92 -8.98
CA ALA A 263 -2.09 1.43 -8.58
C ALA A 263 -1.87 1.24 -7.08
N MET A 264 -0.70 0.72 -6.70
CA MET A 264 -0.31 0.57 -5.30
C MET A 264 0.70 1.64 -4.91
N TYR A 265 0.35 2.43 -3.90
CA TYR A 265 1.23 3.43 -3.29
C TYR A 265 1.89 2.87 -2.04
N GLY A 266 3.21 2.99 -1.97
CA GLY A 266 3.96 2.60 -0.79
C GLY A 266 4.31 3.81 0.09
N ARG A 267 5.60 4.15 0.14
CA ARG A 267 6.17 5.23 0.97
C ARG A 267 5.42 6.56 0.83
N ARG A 268 4.95 6.89 -0.36
CA ARG A 268 4.23 8.14 -0.60
C ARG A 268 2.97 8.26 0.24
N ALA A 269 2.15 7.21 0.31
CA ALA A 269 0.94 7.21 1.12
C ALA A 269 1.22 7.27 2.64
N TYR A 270 2.39 6.81 3.09
CA TYR A 270 2.78 6.92 4.49
C TYR A 270 3.31 8.32 4.85
N HIS A 271 4.16 8.90 3.99
CA HIS A 271 4.74 10.22 4.23
C HIS A 271 3.78 11.37 3.96
N ASP A 272 2.85 11.17 3.03
CA ASP A 272 1.79 12.12 2.66
C ASP A 272 0.43 11.40 2.68
N PRO A 273 -0.08 11.05 3.86
CA PRO A 273 -1.31 10.28 3.96
C PRO A 273 -2.52 11.05 3.45
N TRP A 274 -2.47 12.38 3.38
CA TRP A 274 -3.57 13.20 2.86
C TRP A 274 -3.88 12.91 1.37
N LEU A 275 -2.93 12.33 0.64
CA LEU A 275 -3.16 11.78 -0.71
C LEU A 275 -4.38 10.85 -0.73
N LEU A 276 -4.62 10.09 0.33
CA LEU A 276 -5.72 9.13 0.43
C LEU A 276 -7.09 9.80 0.48
N ALA A 277 -7.18 11.03 0.99
CA ALA A 277 -8.45 11.78 1.05
C ALA A 277 -9.06 12.03 -0.34
N GLY A 278 -8.27 11.98 -1.40
CA GLY A 278 -8.74 12.12 -2.78
C GLY A 278 -9.13 10.80 -3.45
N VAL A 279 -8.88 9.65 -2.84
CA VAL A 279 -9.04 8.33 -3.49
C VAL A 279 -10.51 8.02 -3.76
N ASP A 280 -11.40 8.24 -2.80
CA ASP A 280 -12.81 7.89 -2.92
C ASP A 280 -13.48 8.71 -4.03
N ASP A 281 -13.21 10.01 -4.08
CA ASP A 281 -13.66 10.89 -5.16
C ASP A 281 -13.06 10.53 -6.51
N TRP A 282 -11.80 10.13 -6.50
CA TRP A 282 -11.12 9.70 -7.71
C TRP A 282 -11.76 8.43 -8.27
N LEU A 283 -11.99 7.41 -7.43
CA LEU A 283 -12.65 6.17 -7.82
C LEU A 283 -14.09 6.41 -8.29
N ALA A 284 -14.84 7.32 -7.63
CA ALA A 284 -16.20 7.68 -8.05
C ALA A 284 -16.25 8.27 -9.46
N ARG A 285 -15.20 8.99 -9.88
CA ARG A 285 -15.13 9.63 -11.20
C ARG A 285 -14.61 8.71 -12.31
N HIS A 286 -13.81 7.71 -11.98
CA HIS A 286 -13.07 6.91 -12.98
C HIS A 286 -13.43 5.42 -12.98
N ALA A 287 -14.00 4.90 -11.90
CA ALA A 287 -14.55 3.55 -11.84
C ALA A 287 -16.01 3.55 -12.33
N ALA A 288 -16.43 2.47 -13.00
CA ALA A 288 -17.81 2.30 -13.45
C ALA A 288 -18.82 2.03 -12.29
N GLU A 289 -18.45 2.37 -11.07
CA GLU A 289 -19.28 2.17 -9.89
C GLU A 289 -20.22 3.37 -9.66
N THR A 290 -21.41 3.05 -9.19
CA THR A 290 -22.45 4.03 -8.84
C THR A 290 -21.92 5.11 -7.90
N PRO A 291 -22.19 6.41 -8.17
CA PRO A 291 -21.82 7.48 -7.25
C PRO A 291 -22.38 7.21 -5.86
N VAL A 292 -21.57 7.39 -4.83
CA VAL A 292 -22.08 7.44 -3.45
C VAL A 292 -23.02 8.64 -3.36
N THR A 293 -24.32 8.37 -3.23
CA THR A 293 -25.42 9.36 -3.37
C THR A 293 -25.57 10.30 -2.17
N GLU A 294 -24.71 10.24 -1.17
CA GLU A 294 -24.69 11.23 -0.09
C GLU A 294 -23.58 12.24 -0.35
N ALA A 295 -23.95 13.50 -0.48
CA ALA A 295 -23.04 14.63 -0.44
C ALA A 295 -22.41 14.69 0.98
N ALA A 296 -21.43 13.81 1.20
CA ALA A 296 -20.67 13.82 2.45
C ALA A 296 -19.96 15.17 2.56
N GLN A 297 -19.99 15.77 3.75
CA GLN A 297 -19.20 16.97 4.00
C GLN A 297 -17.72 16.71 3.65
N PRO A 298 -17.05 17.70 3.04
CA PRO A 298 -15.65 17.52 2.68
C PRO A 298 -14.82 17.12 3.90
N LEU A 299 -14.01 16.08 3.74
CA LEU A 299 -13.12 15.60 4.80
C LEU A 299 -12.14 16.72 5.19
N THR A 300 -12.03 17.01 6.47
CA THR A 300 -11.07 17.97 7.01
C THR A 300 -10.05 17.28 7.90
N ARG A 301 -8.84 17.87 8.02
CA ARG A 301 -7.80 17.34 8.92
C ARG A 301 -8.26 17.37 10.37
N ALA A 302 -8.99 18.40 10.78
CA ALA A 302 -9.56 18.49 12.11
C ALA A 302 -10.55 17.35 12.40
N ALA A 303 -11.43 17.01 11.46
CA ALA A 303 -12.35 15.88 11.60
C ALA A 303 -11.60 14.53 11.72
N VAL A 304 -10.52 14.37 10.96
CA VAL A 304 -9.65 13.19 11.07
C VAL A 304 -8.98 13.13 12.44
N VAL A 305 -8.47 14.25 12.95
CA VAL A 305 -7.87 14.32 14.28
C VAL A 305 -8.86 13.96 15.38
N GLU A 306 -10.10 14.48 15.34
CA GLU A 306 -11.14 14.11 16.29
C GLU A 306 -11.48 12.61 16.24
N ALA A 307 -11.58 12.03 15.06
CA ALA A 307 -11.80 10.59 14.90
C ALA A 307 -10.63 9.77 15.48
N LEU A 308 -9.39 10.24 15.34
CA LEU A 308 -8.19 9.60 15.90
C LEU A 308 -8.15 9.70 17.43
N VAL A 309 -8.60 10.81 18.01
CA VAL A 309 -8.73 10.93 19.46
C VAL A 309 -9.75 9.91 19.96
N GLY A 310 -10.93 9.83 19.33
CA GLY A 310 -11.93 8.81 19.67
C GLY A 310 -11.39 7.37 19.53
N TYR A 311 -10.58 7.10 18.52
CA TYR A 311 -9.88 5.81 18.37
C TYR A 311 -8.98 5.49 19.56
N LEU A 312 -8.15 6.44 20.01
CA LEU A 312 -7.27 6.28 21.17
C LEU A 312 -8.06 6.10 22.47
N GLU A 313 -9.14 6.88 22.66
CA GLU A 313 -10.00 6.78 23.84
C GLU A 313 -10.66 5.39 23.93
N ARG A 314 -11.20 4.87 22.82
CA ARG A 314 -11.75 3.50 22.77
C ARG A 314 -10.70 2.43 22.98
N GLY A 315 -9.53 2.60 22.40
CA GLY A 315 -8.43 1.64 22.47
C GLY A 315 -7.67 1.62 23.80
N ALA A 316 -7.84 2.64 24.65
CA ALA A 316 -7.10 2.77 25.91
C ALA A 316 -7.27 1.56 26.84
N ALA A 317 -8.49 1.02 26.95
CA ALA A 317 -8.77 -0.18 27.74
C ALA A 317 -8.07 -1.45 27.20
N HIS A 318 -7.61 -1.43 25.94
CA HIS A 318 -6.92 -2.52 25.26
C HIS A 318 -5.41 -2.21 25.09
N GLY A 319 -4.87 -1.24 25.83
CA GLY A 319 -3.45 -0.91 25.82
C GLY A 319 -3.00 -0.11 24.58
N VAL A 320 -3.91 0.51 23.84
CA VAL A 320 -3.55 1.42 22.74
C VAL A 320 -3.05 2.73 23.34
N GLU A 321 -1.80 3.08 23.07
CA GLU A 321 -1.19 4.29 23.55
C GLU A 321 -1.04 5.34 22.43
N VAL A 322 -0.99 6.62 22.81
CA VAL A 322 -0.81 7.75 21.87
C VAL A 322 0.45 7.57 21.01
N ARG A 323 1.54 7.05 21.58
CA ARG A 323 2.79 6.82 20.86
C ARG A 323 2.66 5.80 19.71
N HIS A 324 1.75 4.82 19.82
CA HIS A 324 1.52 3.83 18.77
C HIS A 324 0.92 4.48 17.51
N LEU A 325 0.09 5.50 17.69
CA LEU A 325 -0.53 6.23 16.58
C LEU A 325 0.30 7.42 16.12
N ALA A 326 0.91 8.18 17.03
CA ALA A 326 1.59 9.45 16.74
C ALA A 326 2.61 9.34 15.62
N ARG A 327 3.39 8.26 15.56
CA ARG A 327 4.39 8.01 14.51
C ARG A 327 3.81 7.93 13.10
N HIS A 328 2.54 7.51 12.96
CA HIS A 328 1.88 7.31 11.67
C HIS A 328 1.22 8.58 11.12
N VAL A 329 0.87 9.51 12.00
CA VAL A 329 0.12 10.72 11.62
C VAL A 329 1.01 11.94 11.34
N LEU A 330 2.33 11.80 11.45
CA LEU A 330 3.28 12.92 11.29
C LEU A 330 3.17 13.59 9.92
N GLY A 331 2.75 12.85 8.89
CA GLY A 331 2.56 13.33 7.52
C GLY A 331 1.22 14.04 7.28
N LEU A 332 0.27 14.02 8.23
CA LEU A 332 -1.11 14.51 8.00
C LEU A 332 -1.18 15.97 7.52
N TYR A 333 -0.26 16.81 7.97
CA TYR A 333 -0.16 18.22 7.59
C TYR A 333 0.96 18.50 6.58
N LEU A 334 1.51 17.48 5.90
CA LEU A 334 2.56 17.69 4.90
C LEU A 334 2.10 18.72 3.84
N GLY A 335 2.98 19.67 3.51
CA GLY A 335 2.70 20.73 2.54
C GLY A 335 1.80 21.86 3.05
N GLN A 336 1.31 21.78 4.30
CA GLN A 336 0.49 22.84 4.89
C GLN A 336 1.35 23.82 5.70
N PRO A 337 0.90 25.10 5.85
CA PRO A 337 1.49 26.01 6.82
C PRO A 337 1.54 25.35 8.22
N ALA A 338 2.60 25.63 8.96
CA ALA A 338 2.82 25.06 10.30
C ALA A 338 2.97 23.52 10.40
N ALA A 339 3.16 22.77 9.31
CA ALA A 339 3.40 21.33 9.33
C ALA A 339 4.58 20.90 10.24
N ARG A 340 5.59 21.78 10.42
CA ARG A 340 6.72 21.54 11.34
C ARG A 340 6.28 21.54 12.80
N LEU A 341 5.30 22.39 13.15
CA LEU A 341 4.74 22.47 14.51
C LEU A 341 4.03 21.16 14.87
N TRP A 342 3.17 20.65 13.96
CA TRP A 342 2.53 19.34 14.10
C TRP A 342 3.52 18.22 14.41
N ARG A 343 4.54 18.07 13.55
CA ARG A 343 5.55 17.04 13.74
C ARG A 343 6.32 17.20 15.06
N ARG A 344 6.70 18.42 15.41
CA ARG A 344 7.43 18.70 16.66
C ARG A 344 6.62 18.28 17.88
N MET A 345 5.34 18.68 17.96
CA MET A 345 4.49 18.38 19.12
C MET A 345 4.26 16.87 19.26
N LEU A 346 4.06 16.15 18.16
CA LEU A 346 3.81 14.70 18.19
C LEU A 346 5.08 13.84 18.20
N SER A 347 6.27 14.43 18.21
CA SER A 347 7.54 13.71 18.36
C SER A 347 8.21 13.98 19.70
N GLU A 348 7.64 14.85 20.54
CA GLU A 348 8.22 15.18 21.83
C GLU A 348 7.97 14.07 22.86
N SER A 349 9.04 13.41 23.31
CA SER A 349 8.94 12.26 24.22
C SER A 349 8.19 12.57 25.51
N ARG A 350 8.37 13.79 26.08
CA ARG A 350 7.68 14.21 27.30
C ARG A 350 6.18 14.38 27.10
N ALA A 351 5.75 14.86 25.93
CA ALA A 351 4.33 14.98 25.60
C ALA A 351 3.71 13.59 25.39
N LEU A 352 4.38 12.73 24.65
CA LEU A 352 3.92 11.35 24.37
C LEU A 352 3.86 10.50 25.65
N SER A 353 4.75 10.72 26.63
CA SER A 353 4.76 9.95 27.88
C SER A 353 3.56 10.20 28.79
N ARG A 354 2.81 11.30 28.58
CA ARG A 354 1.54 11.54 29.29
C ARG A 354 0.44 10.58 28.85
N ASN A 355 0.59 9.99 27.69
CA ASN A 355 -0.41 9.11 27.05
C ASN A 355 -1.81 9.74 26.97
N ASP A 356 -1.88 11.05 26.75
CA ASP A 356 -3.10 11.83 26.68
C ASP A 356 -3.54 12.00 25.21
N PRO A 357 -4.66 11.43 24.77
CA PRO A 357 -5.22 11.63 23.43
C PRO A 357 -5.47 13.12 23.09
N GLY A 358 -5.71 13.97 24.07
CA GLY A 358 -5.87 15.41 23.91
C GLY A 358 -4.69 16.12 23.28
N LEU A 359 -3.47 15.50 23.32
CA LEU A 359 -2.29 15.99 22.63
C LEU A 359 -2.53 16.21 21.12
N LEU A 360 -3.34 15.34 20.48
CA LEU A 360 -3.65 15.48 19.06
C LEU A 360 -4.51 16.71 18.80
N ARG A 361 -5.50 16.98 19.67
CA ARG A 361 -6.34 18.19 19.61
C ARG A 361 -5.52 19.46 19.81
N GLU A 362 -4.65 19.46 20.83
CA GLU A 362 -3.75 20.58 21.10
C GLU A 362 -2.84 20.88 19.89
N ALA A 363 -2.26 19.83 19.29
CA ALA A 363 -1.41 19.98 18.11
C ALA A 363 -2.20 20.50 16.89
N CYS A 364 -3.42 20.00 16.66
CA CYS A 364 -4.30 20.46 15.59
C CYS A 364 -4.65 21.95 15.75
N ALA A 365 -5.13 22.34 16.91
CA ALA A 365 -5.48 23.72 17.21
C ALA A 365 -4.29 24.69 17.05
N ALA A 366 -3.10 24.28 17.50
CA ALA A 366 -1.89 25.07 17.37
C ALA A 366 -1.48 25.27 15.90
N VAL A 367 -1.61 24.23 15.07
CA VAL A 367 -1.31 24.30 13.64
C VAL A 367 -2.30 25.19 12.90
N GLU A 368 -3.59 25.07 13.20
CA GLU A 368 -4.64 25.88 12.56
C GLU A 368 -4.52 27.37 12.93
N ALA A 369 -4.26 27.67 14.20
CA ALA A 369 -3.99 29.03 14.65
C ALA A 369 -2.79 29.66 13.97
N GLU A 370 -1.67 28.92 13.84
CA GLU A 370 -0.45 29.39 13.16
C GLU A 370 -0.69 29.55 11.64
N ALA A 371 -1.44 28.64 11.03
CA ALA A 371 -1.79 28.75 9.61
C ALA A 371 -2.65 29.98 9.32
N ALA A 372 -3.60 30.29 10.18
CA ALA A 372 -4.43 31.50 10.11
C ALA A 372 -3.58 32.77 10.23
N ARG A 373 -2.63 32.81 11.17
CA ARG A 373 -1.71 33.92 11.36
C ARG A 373 -0.83 34.17 10.11
N VAL A 374 -0.31 33.09 9.53
CA VAL A 374 0.49 33.18 8.29
C VAL A 374 -0.33 33.69 7.11
N ALA A 375 -1.60 33.29 7.01
CA ALA A 375 -2.50 33.77 5.96
C ALA A 375 -2.81 35.27 6.09
N GLN A 376 -3.05 35.76 7.31
CA GLN A 376 -3.27 37.18 7.59
C GLN A 376 -2.05 38.04 7.25
N GLY A 377 -0.84 37.62 7.67
CA GLY A 377 0.39 38.37 7.40
C GLY A 377 0.87 38.35 5.93
N ARG A 378 0.18 37.59 5.04
CA ARG A 378 0.40 37.62 3.59
C ARG A 378 -0.57 38.50 2.84
N ALA A 379 -1.65 38.91 3.51
CA ALA A 379 -2.68 39.78 2.96
C ALA A 379 -2.42 41.27 3.28
N GLU A 380 -1.52 41.57 4.20
CA GLU A 380 -0.93 42.88 4.49
C GLU A 380 0.34 43.10 3.67
#